data_1fa36aeb3a8bdc67beee037e60daa006
#
_entry.id   1fa36aeb3a8bdc67beee037e60daa006
#
_cell.length_a   1.000
_cell.length_b   1.000
_cell.length_c   1.000
_cell.angle_alpha   90.00
_cell.angle_beta   90.00
_cell.angle_gamma   90.00
#
_symmetry.space_group_name_H-M   'P 1'
#
loop_
_entity.id
_entity.type
_entity.pdbx_description
1 polymer ?
#
loop_
_entity_poly.entity_id
_entity_poly.type
_entity_poly.pdbx_seq_one_letter_code
_entity_poly.pdbx_strand_id
1 'polypeptide(L)'
;AAGAAASTPAERIERGRYLVHAGGCISCHTADSPDAIPLAGGRRMETPFGVFYSPNLTPDRKTGLGGWTDSDFAAALRHGRAPDGSPYYPVFPYPAYAGMNDADVAAIAAWLRSLPPVENPVPAHELPWYLRSRWLMPGWNLLFFDPQPFKADRTRDADWNRGAYLVRHLGHCGECHTPRNFLGARDDALELAGNPDGPDGEKIPNIRQDRKSGIGRWTIEDMLLFLELGMLPDGDFAGSSMSAVIDDNTSQLTADDRRAIAVYLQSLAPLDSP
;
A
#
# COMPACT_ATOMS: atom_id res chain seq x y z
N ALA A 1 25.32 -21.46 9.06
CA ALA A 1 23.93 -21.05 8.90
C ALA A 1 23.25 -21.15 10.25
N ALA A 2 23.19 -20.05 11.01
CA ALA A 2 22.36 -19.97 12.21
C ALA A 2 20.89 -19.93 11.72
N GLY A 3 20.12 -20.98 12.02
CA GLY A 3 18.70 -21.00 11.74
C GLY A 3 18.03 -19.85 12.52
N ALA A 4 17.33 -18.96 11.82
CA ALA A 4 16.52 -17.94 12.46
C ALA A 4 15.55 -18.65 13.40
N ALA A 5 15.61 -18.34 14.70
CA ALA A 5 14.67 -18.87 15.67
C ALA A 5 13.26 -18.51 15.23
N ALA A 6 12.32 -19.45 15.31
CA ALA A 6 10.93 -19.20 14.96
C ALA A 6 10.40 -18.12 15.90
N SER A 7 9.83 -17.05 15.33
CA SER A 7 9.24 -15.95 16.12
C SER A 7 8.10 -16.49 17.00
N THR A 8 8.03 -16.04 18.24
CA THR A 8 6.91 -16.34 19.12
C THR A 8 5.58 -15.80 18.56
N PRO A 9 4.42 -16.32 18.97
CA PRO A 9 3.12 -15.78 18.57
C PRO A 9 2.98 -14.28 18.88
N ALA A 10 3.48 -13.82 20.02
CA ALA A 10 3.44 -12.41 20.41
C ALA A 10 4.32 -11.53 19.51
N GLU A 11 5.54 -11.95 19.21
CA GLU A 11 6.42 -11.23 18.28
C GLU A 11 5.84 -11.17 16.86
N ARG A 12 5.16 -12.24 16.41
CA ARG A 12 4.48 -12.25 15.11
C ARG A 12 3.32 -11.26 15.07
N ILE A 13 2.52 -11.19 16.13
CA ILE A 13 1.41 -10.23 16.23
C ILE A 13 1.95 -8.79 16.22
N GLU A 14 2.99 -8.50 17.00
CA GLU A 14 3.58 -7.16 17.03
C GLU A 14 4.21 -6.77 15.68
N ARG A 15 4.90 -7.71 15.03
CA ARG A 15 5.35 -7.52 13.65
C ARG A 15 4.18 -7.23 12.71
N GLY A 16 3.08 -7.97 12.84
CA GLY A 16 1.87 -7.76 12.04
C GLY A 16 1.28 -6.37 12.23
N ARG A 17 1.21 -5.88 13.46
CA ARG A 17 0.80 -4.51 13.79
C ARG A 17 1.65 -3.49 13.03
N TYR A 18 2.96 -3.61 13.13
CA TYR A 18 3.90 -2.76 12.42
C TYR A 18 3.69 -2.79 10.89
N LEU A 19 3.53 -3.98 10.32
CA LEU A 19 3.36 -4.15 8.87
C LEU A 19 2.02 -3.62 8.36
N VAL A 20 0.97 -3.63 9.16
CA VAL A 20 -0.33 -3.05 8.80
C VAL A 20 -0.24 -1.52 8.72
N HIS A 21 0.51 -0.87 9.61
CA HIS A 21 0.85 0.54 9.46
C HIS A 21 1.70 0.76 8.20
N ALA A 22 2.82 0.05 8.07
CA ALA A 22 3.71 0.16 6.92
C ALA A 22 3.03 -0.11 5.57
N GLY A 23 1.98 -0.93 5.56
CA GLY A 23 1.16 -1.23 4.38
C GLY A 23 -0.01 -0.28 4.13
N GLY A 24 -0.18 0.79 4.94
CA GLY A 24 -1.25 1.76 4.75
C GLY A 24 -2.67 1.18 4.90
N CYS A 25 -2.82 0.05 5.60
CA CYS A 25 -4.13 -0.60 5.69
C CYS A 25 -5.15 0.25 6.47
N ILE A 26 -4.69 0.97 7.50
CA ILE A 26 -5.56 1.74 8.42
C ILE A 26 -6.23 2.88 7.67
N SER A 27 -5.46 3.70 6.96
CA SER A 27 -5.98 4.87 6.25
C SER A 27 -7.02 4.49 5.19
N CYS A 28 -6.85 3.35 4.50
CA CYS A 28 -7.80 2.88 3.49
C CYS A 28 -8.99 2.12 4.08
N HIS A 29 -8.82 1.42 5.20
CA HIS A 29 -9.86 0.57 5.78
C HIS A 29 -10.54 1.15 7.02
N THR A 30 -10.47 2.47 7.21
CA THR A 30 -11.19 3.23 8.23
C THR A 30 -12.06 4.28 7.55
N ALA A 31 -13.32 4.36 7.89
CA ALA A 31 -14.25 5.34 7.31
C ALA A 31 -13.86 6.78 7.68
N ASP A 32 -14.20 7.75 6.82
CA ASP A 32 -13.98 9.17 7.09
C ASP A 32 -15.12 9.72 7.97
N SER A 33 -15.15 9.29 9.24
CA SER A 33 -16.12 9.82 10.22
C SER A 33 -15.48 9.90 11.59
N PRO A 34 -15.90 10.83 12.46
CA PRO A 34 -15.33 10.97 13.81
C PRO A 34 -15.49 9.74 14.69
N ASP A 35 -16.51 8.92 14.45
CA ASP A 35 -16.81 7.71 15.22
C ASP A 35 -16.31 6.43 14.52
N ALA A 36 -15.47 6.57 13.47
CA ALA A 36 -14.98 5.43 12.71
C ALA A 36 -14.10 4.52 13.58
N ILE A 37 -14.40 3.23 13.52
CA ILE A 37 -13.57 2.22 14.17
C ILE A 37 -12.45 1.82 13.19
N PRO A 38 -11.17 1.92 13.59
CA PRO A 38 -10.07 1.55 12.72
C PRO A 38 -10.23 0.14 12.14
N LEU A 39 -9.95 0.01 10.84
CA LEU A 39 -10.01 -1.24 10.08
C LEU A 39 -11.42 -1.87 9.95
N ALA A 40 -12.46 -1.21 10.44
CA ALA A 40 -13.83 -1.71 10.26
C ALA A 40 -14.39 -1.44 8.84
N GLY A 41 -13.61 -0.84 7.96
CA GLY A 41 -14.01 -0.55 6.57
C GLY A 41 -14.94 0.66 6.43
N GLY A 42 -15.51 0.81 5.22
CA GLY A 42 -16.48 1.85 4.93
C GLY A 42 -15.89 3.14 4.36
N ARG A 43 -14.56 3.23 4.17
CA ARG A 43 -13.97 4.39 3.49
C ARG A 43 -14.44 4.44 2.05
N ARG A 44 -14.94 5.59 1.65
CA ARG A 44 -15.39 5.89 0.28
C ARG A 44 -14.18 6.35 -0.55
N MET A 45 -13.97 5.72 -1.69
CA MET A 45 -12.87 6.01 -2.62
C MET A 45 -13.44 6.30 -3.99
N GLU A 46 -13.30 7.53 -4.46
CA GLU A 46 -13.70 7.92 -5.82
C GLU A 46 -12.59 7.60 -6.82
N THR A 47 -12.99 7.04 -7.95
CA THR A 47 -12.08 6.71 -9.05
C THR A 47 -12.76 7.00 -10.39
N PRO A 48 -12.00 7.11 -11.50
CA PRO A 48 -12.61 7.22 -12.84
C PRO A 48 -13.51 6.05 -13.23
N PHE A 49 -13.44 4.94 -12.48
CA PHE A 49 -14.23 3.72 -12.73
C PHE A 49 -15.49 3.61 -11.85
N GLY A 50 -15.70 4.54 -10.95
CA GLY A 50 -16.80 4.57 -9.98
C GLY A 50 -16.31 4.66 -8.54
N VAL A 51 -17.25 4.48 -7.61
CA VAL A 51 -16.98 4.57 -6.17
C VAL A 51 -16.79 3.18 -5.58
N PHE A 52 -15.69 3.02 -4.87
CA PHE A 52 -15.40 1.83 -4.10
C PHE A 52 -15.55 2.10 -2.61
N TYR A 53 -15.90 1.08 -1.85
CA TYR A 53 -15.93 1.12 -0.39
C TYR A 53 -14.98 0.06 0.16
N SER A 54 -14.11 0.44 1.08
CA SER A 54 -13.17 -0.49 1.69
C SER A 54 -13.88 -1.52 2.56
N PRO A 55 -13.49 -2.82 2.51
CA PRO A 55 -14.08 -3.85 3.34
C PRO A 55 -13.62 -3.75 4.79
N ASN A 56 -14.40 -4.37 5.68
CA ASN A 56 -14.07 -4.58 7.07
C ASN A 56 -12.95 -5.63 7.22
N LEU A 57 -11.82 -5.24 7.79
CA LEU A 57 -10.66 -6.14 8.04
C LEU A 57 -10.65 -6.73 9.45
N THR A 58 -11.61 -6.37 10.32
CA THR A 58 -11.69 -6.97 11.67
C THR A 58 -12.09 -8.45 11.58
N PRO A 59 -11.83 -9.28 12.60
CA PRO A 59 -12.15 -10.69 12.58
C PRO A 59 -13.64 -11.00 12.86
N ASP A 60 -14.53 -10.09 12.44
CA ASP A 60 -15.96 -10.36 12.47
C ASP A 60 -16.32 -11.43 11.42
N ARG A 61 -17.18 -12.39 11.82
CA ARG A 61 -17.52 -13.54 10.98
C ARG A 61 -18.55 -13.24 9.91
N LYS A 62 -19.34 -12.18 10.07
CA LYS A 62 -20.42 -11.82 9.13
C LYS A 62 -19.96 -10.80 8.10
N THR A 63 -19.24 -9.79 8.54
CA THR A 63 -18.92 -8.60 7.73
C THR A 63 -17.42 -8.41 7.51
N GLY A 64 -16.56 -9.16 8.23
CA GLY A 64 -15.11 -9.04 8.21
C GLY A 64 -14.37 -10.32 7.80
N LEU A 65 -13.14 -10.46 8.29
CA LEU A 65 -12.22 -11.53 7.90
C LEU A 65 -12.24 -12.75 8.85
N GLY A 66 -13.23 -12.87 9.76
CA GLY A 66 -13.25 -13.90 10.81
C GLY A 66 -13.36 -15.35 10.32
N GLY A 67 -13.67 -15.58 9.05
CA GLY A 67 -13.67 -16.88 8.41
C GLY A 67 -12.45 -17.20 7.56
N TRP A 68 -11.51 -16.25 7.41
CA TRP A 68 -10.38 -16.39 6.51
C TRP A 68 -9.27 -17.30 7.04
N THR A 69 -8.76 -18.14 6.17
CA THR A 69 -7.57 -18.96 6.40
C THR A 69 -6.29 -18.21 6.04
N ASP A 70 -5.11 -18.75 6.36
CA ASP A 70 -3.82 -18.15 5.92
C ASP A 70 -3.68 -18.15 4.40
N SER A 71 -4.23 -19.17 3.73
CA SER A 71 -4.26 -19.22 2.27
C SER A 71 -5.14 -18.13 1.65
N ASP A 72 -6.24 -17.74 2.31
CA ASP A 72 -7.09 -16.66 1.83
C ASP A 72 -6.38 -15.30 1.92
N PHE A 73 -5.67 -15.04 3.02
CA PHE A 73 -4.82 -13.84 3.12
C PHE A 73 -3.74 -13.80 2.04
N ALA A 74 -3.05 -14.92 1.82
CA ALA A 74 -2.01 -14.99 0.77
C ALA A 74 -2.62 -14.82 -0.62
N ALA A 75 -3.76 -15.44 -0.90
CA ALA A 75 -4.47 -15.31 -2.18
C ALA A 75 -4.93 -13.86 -2.44
N ALA A 76 -5.47 -13.19 -1.41
CA ALA A 76 -5.90 -11.80 -1.51
C ALA A 76 -4.74 -10.85 -1.77
N LEU A 77 -3.70 -10.88 -0.92
CA LEU A 77 -2.59 -9.95 -0.99
C LEU A 77 -1.69 -10.17 -2.20
N ARG A 78 -1.45 -11.42 -2.60
CA ARG A 78 -0.50 -11.73 -3.67
C ARG A 78 -1.10 -11.97 -5.03
N HIS A 79 -2.36 -12.41 -5.07
CA HIS A 79 -2.99 -12.81 -6.32
C HIS A 79 -4.29 -12.05 -6.60
N GLY A 80 -4.69 -11.13 -5.70
CA GLY A 80 -5.91 -10.36 -5.85
C GLY A 80 -7.17 -11.24 -5.94
N ARG A 81 -7.22 -12.34 -5.16
CA ARG A 81 -8.34 -13.30 -5.17
C ARG A 81 -9.03 -13.38 -3.81
N ALA A 82 -10.34 -13.28 -3.83
CA ALA A 82 -11.18 -13.50 -2.66
C ALA A 82 -11.30 -15.02 -2.33
N PRO A 83 -11.77 -15.39 -1.12
CA PRO A 83 -11.94 -16.80 -0.73
C PRO A 83 -12.85 -17.62 -1.66
N ASP A 84 -13.83 -16.99 -2.32
CA ASP A 84 -14.70 -17.60 -3.33
C ASP A 84 -14.04 -17.74 -4.71
N GLY A 85 -12.76 -17.34 -4.85
CA GLY A 85 -11.98 -17.34 -6.07
C GLY A 85 -12.23 -16.14 -7.00
N SER A 86 -13.15 -15.24 -6.66
CA SER A 86 -13.41 -14.04 -7.46
C SER A 86 -12.21 -13.07 -7.43
N PRO A 87 -11.87 -12.41 -8.54
CA PRO A 87 -10.78 -11.43 -8.57
C PRO A 87 -11.20 -10.13 -7.89
N TYR A 88 -10.24 -9.47 -7.21
CA TYR A 88 -10.42 -8.10 -6.74
C TYR A 88 -10.21 -7.09 -7.87
N TYR A 89 -10.76 -5.89 -7.68
CA TYR A 89 -10.39 -4.73 -8.49
C TYR A 89 -9.03 -4.20 -8.04
N PRO A 90 -8.20 -3.64 -8.97
CA PRO A 90 -6.87 -3.13 -8.64
C PRO A 90 -6.86 -1.81 -7.85
N VAL A 91 -8.01 -1.33 -7.38
CA VAL A 91 -8.12 -0.33 -6.31
C VAL A 91 -7.59 -0.90 -4.98
N PHE A 92 -7.69 -2.20 -4.78
CA PHE A 92 -6.89 -2.92 -3.79
C PHE A 92 -5.51 -3.18 -4.40
N PRO A 93 -4.41 -2.65 -3.81
CA PRO A 93 -3.08 -2.64 -4.45
C PRO A 93 -2.37 -4.00 -4.41
N TYR A 94 -3.11 -5.10 -4.69
CA TYR A 94 -2.51 -6.44 -4.77
C TYR A 94 -1.37 -6.53 -5.79
N PRO A 95 -1.32 -5.73 -6.89
CA PRO A 95 -0.16 -5.76 -7.77
C PRO A 95 1.15 -5.38 -7.07
N ALA A 96 1.10 -4.42 -6.15
CA ALA A 96 2.25 -4.08 -5.31
C ALA A 96 2.49 -5.15 -4.22
N TYR A 97 1.45 -5.57 -3.50
CA TYR A 97 1.54 -6.56 -2.43
C TYR A 97 2.00 -7.95 -2.91
N ALA A 98 1.91 -8.26 -4.21
CA ALA A 98 2.40 -9.51 -4.77
C ALA A 98 3.87 -9.80 -4.43
N GLY A 99 4.69 -8.76 -4.23
CA GLY A 99 6.08 -8.88 -3.81
C GLY A 99 6.30 -9.19 -2.33
N MET A 100 5.27 -9.19 -1.49
CA MET A 100 5.43 -9.45 -0.06
C MET A 100 5.90 -10.89 0.21
N ASN A 101 6.77 -11.05 1.22
CA ASN A 101 7.22 -12.37 1.65
C ASN A 101 6.18 -13.09 2.53
N ASP A 102 6.31 -14.42 2.66
CA ASP A 102 5.36 -15.26 3.41
C ASP A 102 5.27 -14.88 4.89
N ALA A 103 6.40 -14.53 5.51
CA ALA A 103 6.45 -14.20 6.92
C ALA A 103 5.67 -12.89 7.22
N ASP A 104 5.74 -11.91 6.31
CA ASP A 104 5.02 -10.64 6.47
C ASP A 104 3.51 -10.82 6.27
N VAL A 105 3.10 -11.59 5.26
CA VAL A 105 1.67 -11.94 5.07
C VAL A 105 1.12 -12.68 6.29
N ALA A 106 1.85 -13.66 6.81
CA ALA A 106 1.43 -14.41 8.00
C ALA A 106 1.37 -13.54 9.27
N ALA A 107 2.27 -12.56 9.40
CA ALA A 107 2.27 -11.63 10.52
C ALA A 107 1.09 -10.66 10.46
N ILE A 108 0.78 -10.10 9.28
CA ILE A 108 -0.42 -9.28 9.06
C ILE A 108 -1.68 -10.06 9.42
N ALA A 109 -1.83 -11.28 8.91
CA ALA A 109 -2.97 -12.13 9.21
C ALA A 109 -3.10 -12.42 10.72
N ALA A 110 -1.98 -12.69 11.41
CA ALA A 110 -1.98 -12.94 12.85
C ALA A 110 -2.46 -11.72 13.64
N TRP A 111 -2.01 -10.52 13.28
CA TRP A 111 -2.44 -9.30 13.97
C TRP A 111 -3.91 -8.97 13.68
N LEU A 112 -4.36 -9.02 12.43
CA LEU A 112 -5.76 -8.75 12.08
C LEU A 112 -6.73 -9.69 12.80
N ARG A 113 -6.36 -10.97 12.98
CA ARG A 113 -7.15 -11.93 13.75
C ARG A 113 -7.15 -11.66 15.26
N SER A 114 -6.16 -10.94 15.78
CA SER A 114 -6.08 -10.59 17.21
C SER A 114 -6.92 -9.39 17.60
N LEU A 115 -7.47 -8.66 16.61
CA LEU A 115 -8.31 -7.49 16.85
C LEU A 115 -9.67 -7.89 17.43
N PRO A 116 -10.34 -6.97 18.15
CA PRO A 116 -11.75 -7.14 18.49
C PRO A 116 -12.61 -7.24 17.22
N PRO A 117 -13.56 -8.19 17.13
CA PRO A 117 -14.49 -8.24 16.01
C PRO A 117 -15.47 -7.07 16.06
N VAL A 118 -15.68 -6.41 14.92
CA VAL A 118 -16.64 -5.32 14.75
C VAL A 118 -17.60 -5.70 13.63
N GLU A 119 -18.87 -5.84 13.93
CA GLU A 119 -19.90 -6.06 12.89
C GLU A 119 -20.18 -4.72 12.20
N ASN A 120 -19.68 -4.55 10.97
CA ASN A 120 -19.88 -3.34 10.16
C ASN A 120 -20.20 -3.74 8.71
N PRO A 121 -21.48 -3.73 8.30
CA PRO A 121 -21.86 -3.94 6.92
C PRO A 121 -21.50 -2.70 6.09
N VAL A 122 -20.52 -2.83 5.18
CA VAL A 122 -20.11 -1.74 4.29
C VAL A 122 -21.01 -1.65 3.08
N PRO A 123 -21.21 -0.45 2.48
CA PRO A 123 -21.99 -0.28 1.26
C PRO A 123 -21.42 -1.09 0.08
N ALA A 124 -22.29 -1.46 -0.84
CA ALA A 124 -21.86 -2.02 -2.11
C ALA A 124 -21.16 -0.95 -2.97
N HIS A 125 -20.19 -1.36 -3.78
CA HIS A 125 -19.54 -0.45 -4.73
C HIS A 125 -20.53 0.17 -5.72
N GLU A 126 -20.36 1.44 -6.02
CA GLU A 126 -21.16 2.19 -7.00
C GLU A 126 -20.42 2.19 -8.34
N LEU A 127 -20.59 1.12 -9.11
CA LEU A 127 -19.88 0.90 -10.37
C LEU A 127 -20.81 0.91 -11.57
N PRO A 128 -20.33 1.30 -12.76
CA PRO A 128 -21.02 1.06 -14.02
C PRO A 128 -21.39 -0.42 -14.19
N TRP A 129 -22.50 -0.69 -14.84
CA TRP A 129 -23.04 -2.05 -14.97
C TRP A 129 -22.03 -3.08 -15.50
N TYR A 130 -21.12 -2.69 -16.41
CA TYR A 130 -20.11 -3.56 -17.02
C TYR A 130 -18.94 -3.91 -16.09
N LEU A 131 -18.75 -3.18 -14.98
CA LEU A 131 -17.73 -3.49 -13.97
C LEU A 131 -18.29 -4.26 -12.77
N ARG A 132 -19.61 -4.32 -12.56
CA ARG A 132 -20.20 -4.93 -11.35
C ARG A 132 -19.89 -6.41 -11.19
N SER A 133 -19.72 -7.17 -12.26
CA SER A 133 -19.54 -8.61 -12.22
C SER A 133 -18.07 -9.08 -12.20
N ARG A 134 -17.10 -8.17 -12.17
CA ARG A 134 -15.65 -8.45 -12.14
C ARG A 134 -15.14 -9.38 -13.27
N TRP A 135 -15.97 -9.76 -14.23
CA TRP A 135 -15.62 -10.70 -15.31
C TRP A 135 -14.51 -10.17 -16.25
N LEU A 136 -14.27 -8.87 -16.25
CA LEU A 136 -13.18 -8.23 -16.99
C LEU A 136 -11.81 -8.37 -16.29
N MET A 137 -11.80 -8.61 -14.97
CA MET A 137 -10.56 -8.62 -14.18
C MET A 137 -9.57 -9.72 -14.55
N PRO A 138 -9.96 -10.95 -14.95
CA PRO A 138 -8.99 -11.93 -15.46
C PRO A 138 -8.22 -11.43 -16.70
N GLY A 139 -8.90 -10.73 -17.62
CA GLY A 139 -8.26 -10.12 -18.79
C GLY A 139 -7.32 -8.97 -18.40
N TRP A 140 -7.73 -8.13 -17.48
CA TRP A 140 -6.89 -7.07 -16.93
C TRP A 140 -5.63 -7.65 -16.25
N ASN A 141 -5.79 -8.67 -15.41
CA ASN A 141 -4.68 -9.35 -14.75
C ASN A 141 -3.71 -9.98 -15.76
N LEU A 142 -4.23 -10.59 -16.82
CA LEU A 142 -3.36 -11.17 -17.87
C LEU A 142 -2.48 -10.13 -18.56
N LEU A 143 -2.96 -8.90 -18.71
CA LEU A 143 -2.26 -7.82 -19.41
C LEU A 143 -1.33 -7.00 -18.51
N PHE A 144 -1.68 -6.83 -17.23
CA PHE A 144 -1.06 -5.82 -16.37
C PHE A 144 -0.59 -6.34 -15.00
N PHE A 145 -0.77 -7.62 -14.71
CA PHE A 145 -0.40 -8.19 -13.41
C PHE A 145 0.56 -9.37 -13.56
N ASP A 146 1.78 -9.17 -13.09
CA ASP A 146 2.79 -10.22 -12.96
C ASP A 146 3.15 -10.41 -11.47
N PRO A 147 2.63 -11.46 -10.80
CA PRO A 147 2.83 -11.71 -9.38
C PRO A 147 4.22 -12.25 -9.07
N GLN A 148 5.23 -11.38 -9.11
CA GLN A 148 6.60 -11.75 -8.76
C GLN A 148 6.90 -11.44 -7.29
N PRO A 149 7.43 -12.41 -6.51
CA PRO A 149 7.93 -12.12 -5.18
C PRO A 149 9.14 -11.19 -5.24
N PHE A 150 9.27 -10.31 -4.24
CA PHE A 150 10.46 -9.47 -4.14
C PHE A 150 11.73 -10.30 -4.07
N LYS A 151 12.70 -9.92 -4.87
CA LYS A 151 14.04 -10.51 -4.88
C LYS A 151 15.06 -9.43 -4.54
N ALA A 152 15.79 -9.62 -3.44
CA ALA A 152 16.85 -8.71 -3.07
C ALA A 152 17.94 -8.67 -4.15
N ASP A 153 18.37 -7.47 -4.50
CA ASP A 153 19.52 -7.25 -5.37
C ASP A 153 20.81 -7.47 -4.57
N ARG A 154 21.56 -8.50 -4.93
CA ARG A 154 22.80 -8.87 -4.26
C ARG A 154 23.95 -7.88 -4.48
N THR A 155 23.82 -6.95 -5.41
CA THR A 155 24.79 -5.89 -5.68
C THR A 155 24.58 -4.66 -4.83
N ARG A 156 23.46 -4.60 -4.09
CA ARG A 156 23.06 -3.50 -3.22
C ARG A 156 23.13 -3.91 -1.75
N ASP A 157 23.27 -2.93 -0.87
CA ASP A 157 23.27 -3.15 0.57
C ASP A 157 21.86 -3.48 1.13
N ALA A 158 21.82 -3.74 2.43
CA ALA A 158 20.59 -4.13 3.12
C ALA A 158 19.58 -2.99 3.18
N ASP A 159 20.03 -1.76 3.39
CA ASP A 159 19.17 -0.58 3.48
C ASP A 159 18.48 -0.31 2.14
N TRP A 160 19.24 -0.38 1.05
CA TRP A 160 18.65 -0.23 -0.29
C TRP A 160 17.60 -1.30 -0.58
N ASN A 161 17.91 -2.56 -0.29
CA ASN A 161 16.97 -3.66 -0.51
C ASN A 161 15.72 -3.54 0.36
N ARG A 162 15.89 -3.10 1.62
CA ARG A 162 14.76 -2.85 2.52
C ARG A 162 13.90 -1.69 2.01
N GLY A 163 14.53 -0.60 1.58
CA GLY A 163 13.83 0.53 0.98
C GLY A 163 13.07 0.16 -0.29
N ALA A 164 13.69 -0.62 -1.19
CA ALA A 164 13.04 -1.12 -2.40
C ALA A 164 11.79 -1.96 -2.06
N TYR A 165 11.89 -2.84 -1.07
CA TYR A 165 10.76 -3.64 -0.59
C TYR A 165 9.63 -2.77 -0.03
N LEU A 166 9.97 -1.77 0.79
CA LEU A 166 8.99 -0.86 1.38
C LEU A 166 8.31 -0.01 0.31
N VAL A 167 9.07 0.64 -0.56
CA VAL A 167 8.54 1.58 -1.56
C VAL A 167 7.70 0.87 -2.63
N ARG A 168 8.19 -0.27 -3.15
CA ARG A 168 7.56 -0.95 -4.29
C ARG A 168 6.45 -1.89 -3.91
N HIS A 169 6.53 -2.49 -2.71
CA HIS A 169 5.63 -3.55 -2.30
C HIS A 169 4.80 -3.17 -1.09
N LEU A 170 5.37 -3.19 0.12
CA LEU A 170 4.58 -3.02 1.34
C LEU A 170 3.93 -1.63 1.43
N GLY A 171 4.71 -0.56 1.28
CA GLY A 171 4.21 0.82 1.32
C GLY A 171 3.61 1.31 0.01
N HIS A 172 3.74 0.53 -1.08
CA HIS A 172 3.12 0.72 -2.40
C HIS A 172 3.08 2.17 -2.93
N CYS A 173 4.13 2.96 -2.69
CA CYS A 173 4.20 4.38 -3.05
C CYS A 173 3.86 4.64 -4.53
N GLY A 174 4.23 3.70 -5.41
CA GLY A 174 3.92 3.74 -6.83
C GLY A 174 2.42 3.73 -7.17
N GLU A 175 1.54 3.33 -6.25
CA GLU A 175 0.10 3.33 -6.54
C GLU A 175 -0.47 4.75 -6.69
N CYS A 176 0.11 5.72 -5.98
CA CYS A 176 -0.22 7.14 -6.12
C CYS A 176 0.79 7.88 -7.00
N HIS A 177 2.10 7.63 -6.80
CA HIS A 177 3.19 8.38 -7.44
C HIS A 177 3.56 7.93 -8.86
N THR A 178 2.78 7.06 -9.49
CA THR A 178 2.97 6.61 -10.88
C THR A 178 1.70 6.88 -11.67
N PRO A 179 1.77 7.46 -12.88
CA PRO A 179 0.58 7.70 -13.68
C PRO A 179 -0.04 6.39 -14.15
N ARG A 180 -1.33 6.44 -14.50
CA ARG A 180 -2.09 5.28 -14.96
C ARG A 180 -2.56 5.46 -16.38
N ASN A 181 -2.62 4.37 -17.11
CA ASN A 181 -3.27 4.35 -18.41
C ASN A 181 -4.80 4.37 -18.28
N PHE A 182 -5.51 4.47 -19.42
CA PHE A 182 -6.97 4.53 -19.46
C PHE A 182 -7.70 3.28 -18.94
N LEU A 183 -6.98 2.16 -18.75
CA LEU A 183 -7.49 0.93 -18.10
C LEU A 183 -7.14 0.87 -16.61
N GLY A 184 -6.58 1.92 -16.04
CA GLY A 184 -6.23 2.02 -14.63
C GLY A 184 -4.95 1.29 -14.22
N ALA A 185 -4.21 0.71 -15.16
CA ALA A 185 -2.91 0.11 -14.87
C ALA A 185 -1.81 1.17 -14.78
N ARG A 186 -0.85 0.97 -13.88
CA ARG A 186 0.32 1.86 -13.76
C ARG A 186 1.15 1.85 -15.04
N ASP A 187 1.71 2.99 -15.38
CA ASP A 187 2.75 3.09 -16.40
C ASP A 187 4.13 2.89 -15.77
N ASP A 188 4.63 1.68 -15.79
CA ASP A 188 5.91 1.32 -15.17
C ASP A 188 7.10 2.02 -15.81
N ALA A 189 6.99 2.56 -17.03
CA ALA A 189 8.02 3.41 -17.63
C ALA A 189 8.18 4.75 -16.90
N LEU A 190 7.11 5.21 -16.23
CA LEU A 190 7.06 6.43 -15.44
C LEU A 190 6.94 6.13 -13.92
N GLU A 191 7.44 4.96 -13.48
CA GLU A 191 7.39 4.57 -12.07
C GLU A 191 7.93 5.68 -11.15
N LEU A 192 7.10 6.13 -10.20
CA LEU A 192 7.39 7.17 -9.21
C LEU A 192 7.66 8.59 -9.79
N ALA A 193 7.34 8.84 -11.07
CA ALA A 193 7.53 10.15 -11.71
C ALA A 193 6.39 11.14 -11.44
N GLY A 194 5.47 10.81 -10.54
CA GLY A 194 4.28 11.60 -10.23
C GLY A 194 3.07 11.15 -11.03
N ASN A 195 1.91 11.68 -10.66
CA ASN A 195 0.65 11.36 -11.32
C ASN A 195 -0.21 12.64 -11.42
N PRO A 196 -0.51 13.14 -12.61
CA PRO A 196 -1.35 14.33 -12.77
C PRO A 196 -2.81 14.10 -12.38
N ASP A 197 -3.27 12.84 -12.43
CA ASP A 197 -4.64 12.42 -12.16
C ASP A 197 -4.68 11.40 -11.00
N GLY A 198 -4.17 11.81 -9.85
CA GLY A 198 -4.13 10.98 -8.64
C GLY A 198 -5.50 10.80 -7.97
N PRO A 199 -5.54 10.09 -6.83
CA PRO A 199 -6.76 9.94 -6.04
C PRO A 199 -7.43 11.28 -5.76
N ASP A 200 -8.77 11.30 -5.79
CA ASP A 200 -9.59 12.49 -5.55
C ASP A 200 -9.28 13.68 -6.49
N GLY A 201 -8.67 13.41 -7.66
CA GLY A 201 -8.27 14.43 -8.63
C GLY A 201 -7.06 15.25 -8.22
N GLU A 202 -6.31 14.80 -7.22
CA GLU A 202 -5.10 15.48 -6.77
C GLU A 202 -3.92 15.25 -7.71
N LYS A 203 -3.10 16.28 -7.88
CA LYS A 203 -1.82 16.13 -8.55
C LYS A 203 -0.79 15.57 -7.58
N ILE A 204 -0.37 14.34 -7.80
CA ILE A 204 0.61 13.65 -6.96
C ILE A 204 2.04 13.96 -7.46
N PRO A 205 2.95 14.41 -6.59
CA PRO A 205 4.28 14.84 -6.99
C PRO A 205 5.17 13.67 -7.43
N ASN A 206 6.18 14.02 -8.23
CA ASN A 206 7.29 13.16 -8.59
C ASN A 206 8.21 12.94 -7.38
N ILE A 207 8.52 11.70 -7.05
CA ILE A 207 9.44 11.32 -5.95
C ILE A 207 10.73 10.67 -6.46
N ARG A 208 11.07 10.91 -7.74
CA ARG A 208 12.37 10.55 -8.32
C ARG A 208 13.37 11.70 -8.19
N GLN A 209 14.61 11.45 -8.59
CA GLN A 209 15.74 12.36 -8.43
C GLN A 209 15.80 13.48 -9.49
N ASP A 210 14.68 13.81 -10.15
CA ASP A 210 14.64 15.01 -10.97
C ASP A 210 14.72 16.27 -10.10
N ARG A 211 15.55 17.23 -10.51
CA ARG A 211 15.82 18.46 -9.73
C ARG A 211 14.77 19.56 -9.92
N LYS A 212 13.91 19.44 -10.92
CA LYS A 212 12.88 20.44 -11.24
C LYS A 212 11.50 19.99 -10.79
N SER A 213 11.13 18.77 -11.15
CA SER A 213 9.80 18.21 -10.93
C SER A 213 9.74 17.21 -9.78
N GLY A 214 10.89 16.75 -9.26
CA GLY A 214 10.99 15.72 -8.24
C GLY A 214 11.76 16.14 -6.99
N ILE A 215 12.20 15.15 -6.21
CA ILE A 215 12.90 15.33 -4.95
C ILE A 215 14.44 15.38 -5.09
N GLY A 216 14.98 15.61 -6.29
CA GLY A 216 16.42 15.57 -6.56
C GLY A 216 17.26 16.69 -5.90
N ARG A 217 16.62 17.57 -5.12
CA ARG A 217 17.29 18.57 -4.27
C ARG A 217 17.21 18.25 -2.79
N TRP A 218 16.43 17.23 -2.40
CA TRP A 218 16.22 16.85 -1.02
C TRP A 218 17.41 16.06 -0.50
N THR A 219 17.83 16.37 0.72
CA THR A 219 18.79 15.56 1.46
C THR A 219 18.11 14.32 2.06
N ILE A 220 18.89 13.40 2.63
CA ILE A 220 18.31 12.28 3.41
C ILE A 220 17.55 12.84 4.61
N GLU A 221 18.10 13.85 5.27
CA GLU A 221 17.49 14.50 6.43
C GLU A 221 16.13 15.11 6.09
N ASP A 222 16.01 15.79 4.95
CA ASP A 222 14.71 16.32 4.47
C ASP A 222 13.69 15.18 4.28
N MET A 223 14.11 14.07 3.69
CA MET A 223 13.23 12.91 3.48
C MET A 223 12.84 12.26 4.81
N LEU A 224 13.75 12.17 5.79
CA LEU A 224 13.43 11.63 7.10
C LEU A 224 12.41 12.50 7.83
N LEU A 225 12.61 13.83 7.83
CA LEU A 225 11.66 14.78 8.43
C LEU A 225 10.30 14.75 7.74
N PHE A 226 10.29 14.64 6.42
CA PHE A 226 9.05 14.51 5.65
C PHE A 226 8.31 13.21 5.98
N LEU A 227 8.99 12.06 5.98
CA LEU A 227 8.37 10.77 6.26
C LEU A 227 7.90 10.63 7.72
N GLU A 228 8.50 11.37 8.65
CA GLU A 228 8.16 11.34 10.07
C GLU A 228 7.11 12.37 10.46
N LEU A 229 7.27 13.62 10.00
CA LEU A 229 6.48 14.77 10.44
C LEU A 229 5.68 15.43 9.32
N GLY A 230 5.88 15.05 8.08
CA GLY A 230 5.30 15.71 6.92
C GLY A 230 5.94 17.05 6.58
N MET A 231 7.07 17.41 7.18
CA MET A 231 7.71 18.70 6.97
C MET A 231 8.48 18.75 5.65
N LEU A 232 8.16 19.72 4.80
CA LEU A 232 8.84 20.00 3.55
C LEU A 232 10.15 20.77 3.78
N PRO A 233 11.13 20.75 2.84
CA PRO A 233 12.41 21.46 2.98
C PRO A 233 12.29 22.98 3.12
N ASP A 234 11.18 23.58 2.68
CA ASP A 234 10.89 25.01 2.84
C ASP A 234 10.19 25.35 4.16
N GLY A 235 9.93 24.36 5.01
CA GLY A 235 9.29 24.50 6.31
C GLY A 235 7.76 24.42 6.29
N ASP A 236 7.15 24.21 5.12
CA ASP A 236 5.72 23.93 5.01
C ASP A 236 5.45 22.42 5.30
N PHE A 237 4.20 22.01 5.31
CA PHE A 237 3.79 20.64 5.61
C PHE A 237 3.04 20.00 4.46
N ALA A 238 3.16 18.69 4.34
CA ALA A 238 2.38 17.90 3.43
C ALA A 238 0.89 18.06 3.72
N GLY A 239 0.10 18.29 2.67
CA GLY A 239 -1.36 18.38 2.74
C GLY A 239 -2.04 17.17 2.11
N SER A 240 -3.37 17.23 2.08
CA SER A 240 -4.20 16.32 1.30
C SER A 240 -4.06 14.85 1.71
N SER A 241 -4.19 13.95 0.74
CA SER A 241 -4.08 12.49 0.97
C SER A 241 -2.73 12.05 1.54
N MET A 242 -1.63 12.79 1.27
CA MET A 242 -0.32 12.45 1.81
C MET A 242 -0.23 12.65 3.33
N SER A 243 -1.00 13.57 3.93
CA SER A 243 -1.06 13.74 5.40
C SER A 243 -1.52 12.45 6.07
N ALA A 244 -2.59 11.82 5.58
CA ALA A 244 -3.07 10.55 6.12
C ALA A 244 -2.04 9.41 5.97
N VAL A 245 -1.30 9.40 4.84
CA VAL A 245 -0.19 8.43 4.66
C VAL A 245 0.93 8.67 5.68
N ILE A 246 1.25 9.92 5.99
CA ILE A 246 2.26 10.23 7.00
C ILE A 246 1.75 9.81 8.39
N ASP A 247 0.57 10.24 8.78
CA ASP A 247 0.03 10.01 10.12
C ASP A 247 -0.15 8.51 10.44
N ASP A 248 -0.74 7.75 9.51
CA ASP A 248 -1.10 6.35 9.72
C ASP A 248 -0.02 5.35 9.31
N ASN A 249 0.94 5.76 8.46
CA ASN A 249 1.93 4.87 7.88
C ASN A 249 3.36 5.33 8.17
N THR A 250 3.88 6.36 7.48
CA THR A 250 5.34 6.61 7.50
C THR A 250 5.86 7.14 8.83
N SER A 251 5.06 7.87 9.60
CA SER A 251 5.41 8.28 10.97
C SER A 251 5.52 7.10 11.94
N GLN A 252 4.79 6.02 11.67
CA GLN A 252 4.78 4.79 12.49
C GLN A 252 5.95 3.84 12.16
N LEU A 253 6.72 4.14 11.11
CA LEU A 253 7.89 3.35 10.76
C LEU A 253 9.06 3.61 11.73
N THR A 254 9.93 2.63 11.85
CA THR A 254 11.21 2.84 12.55
C THR A 254 12.08 3.84 11.79
N ALA A 255 12.99 4.51 12.50
CA ALA A 255 13.96 5.40 11.86
C ALA A 255 14.80 4.68 10.78
N ASP A 256 15.12 3.40 11.01
CA ASP A 256 15.87 2.58 10.04
C ASP A 256 15.06 2.33 8.77
N ASP A 257 13.76 2.03 8.87
CA ASP A 257 12.90 1.84 7.70
C ASP A 257 12.64 3.14 6.94
N ARG A 258 12.46 4.29 7.63
CA ARG A 258 12.40 5.60 6.97
C ARG A 258 13.71 5.92 6.23
N ARG A 259 14.87 5.62 6.86
CA ARG A 259 16.17 5.76 6.22
C ARG A 259 16.32 4.86 5.01
N ALA A 260 15.89 3.61 5.10
CA ALA A 260 15.91 2.68 3.98
C ALA A 260 15.09 3.19 2.79
N ILE A 261 13.89 3.73 3.03
CA ILE A 261 13.08 4.40 2.01
C ILE A 261 13.85 5.57 1.37
N ALA A 262 14.45 6.45 2.18
CA ALA A 262 15.21 7.59 1.69
C ALA A 262 16.41 7.15 0.83
N VAL A 263 17.19 6.17 1.29
CA VAL A 263 18.33 5.60 0.54
C VAL A 263 17.89 5.03 -0.80
N TYR A 264 16.78 4.29 -0.82
CA TYR A 264 16.24 3.74 -2.06
C TYR A 264 15.79 4.85 -3.02
N LEU A 265 14.98 5.82 -2.56
CA LEU A 265 14.51 6.91 -3.40
C LEU A 265 15.66 7.76 -3.95
N GLN A 266 16.70 8.02 -3.14
CA GLN A 266 17.90 8.74 -3.62
C GLN A 266 18.68 7.98 -4.70
N SER A 267 18.60 6.67 -4.73
CA SER A 267 19.31 5.85 -5.72
C SER A 267 18.63 5.80 -7.09
N LEU A 268 17.39 6.27 -7.18
CA LEU A 268 16.62 6.22 -8.43
C LEU A 268 17.16 7.23 -9.45
N ALA A 269 17.25 6.82 -10.71
CA ALA A 269 17.63 7.75 -11.78
C ALA A 269 16.61 8.90 -11.89
N PRO A 270 17.04 10.12 -12.24
CA PRO A 270 16.13 11.20 -12.55
C PRO A 270 15.14 10.80 -13.66
N LEU A 271 13.90 11.20 -13.51
CA LEU A 271 12.86 11.05 -14.52
C LEU A 271 11.94 12.26 -14.40
N ASP A 272 11.64 12.91 -15.50
CA ASP A 272 10.75 14.08 -15.53
C ASP A 272 9.29 13.65 -15.29
N SER A 273 8.49 14.57 -14.77
CA SER A 273 7.05 14.33 -14.60
C SER A 273 6.33 14.24 -15.94
N PRO A 274 5.28 13.43 -16.04
CA PRO A 274 4.45 13.33 -17.24
C PRO A 274 3.67 14.61 -17.54
#